data_72b7f724e16ad1d363b849f26aa2093a
#
_entry.id   72b7f724e16ad1d363b849f26aa2093a
#
_cell.length_a   1.000
_cell.length_b   1.000
_cell.length_c   1.000
_cell.angle_alpha   90.00
_cell.angle_beta   90.00
_cell.angle_gamma   90.00
#
_symmetry.space_group_name_H-M   'P 1'
#
loop_
_entity.id
_entity.type
_entity.pdbx_description
1 polymer ?
#
loop_
_entity_poly.entity_id
_entity_poly.type
_entity_poly.pdbx_seq_one_letter_code
_entity_poly.pdbx_strand_id
1 'polypeptide(L)'
;MQPYWEARSHLTVVEDLLMYDNRIVIPMSMRPEILKCIHTGHLGITKSRARARDSVWWPGLSAAVQEMVSKCNTCAKARQEQKEPLMSSSFPSRPWERIGMDLFDFQGKIYLLVVDYYSRWLEIKRLNSQTSGNVINILKELFSTHGIPDIIISDNGPQLASEAFSKFAKTYGFTHTTSSARYPQPNGEAERAVRTAKDILKKNQDPYLALLSYHSTPLQNGLSPSQLLMGRRLKTQLPVLPVTLKPKDLTSELAKVVSREESYRKAQERTFNQCIEQENCQSLSLEMKFG
;
A
#
# COMPACT_ATOMS: atom_id res chain seq x y z
N MET A 1 -40.25 27.03 -3.69
CA MET A 1 -39.89 28.49 -3.59
C MET A 1 -39.00 28.77 -2.38
N GLN A 2 -39.26 28.17 -1.21
CA GLN A 2 -38.49 28.41 0.03
C GLN A 2 -36.94 28.35 -0.10
N PRO A 3 -36.32 27.37 -0.76
CA PRO A 3 -34.86 27.32 -0.85
C PRO A 3 -34.22 28.45 -1.66
N TYR A 4 -34.95 29.00 -2.64
CA TYR A 4 -34.48 30.19 -3.38
C TYR A 4 -34.62 31.46 -2.57
N TRP A 5 -35.65 31.55 -1.71
CA TRP A 5 -35.84 32.68 -0.83
C TRP A 5 -34.72 32.76 0.23
N GLU A 6 -34.29 31.64 0.75
CA GLU A 6 -33.16 31.56 1.68
C GLU A 6 -31.85 32.01 1.02
N ALA A 7 -31.69 31.74 -0.28
CA ALA A 7 -30.50 32.08 -1.07
C ALA A 7 -30.57 33.49 -1.71
N ARG A 8 -31.65 34.28 -1.47
CA ARG A 8 -31.90 35.53 -2.20
C ARG A 8 -30.81 36.58 -2.15
N SER A 9 -30.01 36.62 -1.07
CA SER A 9 -28.88 37.55 -0.92
C SER A 9 -27.75 37.30 -1.87
N HIS A 10 -27.66 36.09 -2.47
CA HIS A 10 -26.66 35.67 -3.41
C HIS A 10 -27.15 35.66 -4.87
N LEU A 11 -28.44 35.98 -5.07
CA LEU A 11 -29.06 35.95 -6.39
C LEU A 11 -28.91 37.31 -7.08
N THR A 12 -28.37 37.33 -8.28
CA THR A 12 -28.26 38.51 -9.14
C THR A 12 -28.71 38.17 -10.56
N VAL A 13 -29.06 39.17 -11.36
CA VAL A 13 -29.35 38.98 -12.80
C VAL A 13 -28.26 39.67 -13.61
N VAL A 14 -27.60 38.91 -14.48
CA VAL A 14 -26.54 39.39 -15.36
C VAL A 14 -26.86 38.90 -16.77
N GLU A 15 -27.00 39.82 -17.75
CA GLU A 15 -27.30 39.48 -19.16
C GLU A 15 -28.50 38.55 -19.31
N ASP A 16 -29.61 38.86 -18.63
CA ASP A 16 -30.85 38.06 -18.57
C ASP A 16 -30.70 36.65 -17.96
N LEU A 17 -29.56 36.32 -17.37
CA LEU A 17 -29.33 35.08 -16.66
C LEU A 17 -29.45 35.30 -15.13
N LEU A 18 -30.20 34.42 -14.46
CA LEU A 18 -30.19 34.37 -13.00
C LEU A 18 -28.91 33.69 -12.53
N MET A 19 -28.17 34.41 -11.70
CA MET A 19 -26.89 33.95 -11.14
C MET A 19 -27.02 33.76 -9.62
N TYR A 20 -26.30 32.75 -9.10
CA TYR A 20 -26.02 32.61 -7.67
C TYR A 20 -24.52 32.83 -7.48
N ASP A 21 -24.11 33.97 -6.92
CA ASP A 21 -22.73 34.47 -6.98
C ASP A 21 -22.22 34.45 -8.43
N ASN A 22 -21.21 33.64 -8.74
CA ASN A 22 -20.65 33.50 -10.10
C ASN A 22 -21.17 32.26 -10.85
N ARG A 23 -22.28 31.65 -10.43
CA ARG A 23 -22.80 30.38 -10.97
C ARG A 23 -24.17 30.59 -11.59
N ILE A 24 -24.42 30.00 -12.74
CA ILE A 24 -25.69 30.08 -13.43
C ILE A 24 -26.75 29.26 -12.67
N VAL A 25 -27.88 29.86 -12.38
CA VAL A 25 -29.02 29.15 -11.78
C VAL A 25 -29.77 28.39 -12.85
N ILE A 26 -29.76 27.04 -12.76
CA ILE A 26 -30.37 26.18 -13.78
C ILE A 26 -31.85 25.91 -13.46
N PRO A 27 -32.74 26.23 -14.41
CA PRO A 27 -34.18 25.94 -14.28
C PRO A 27 -34.43 24.43 -14.24
N MET A 28 -35.53 24.02 -13.62
CA MET A 28 -35.82 22.60 -13.33
C MET A 28 -35.85 21.75 -14.61
N SER A 29 -36.36 22.28 -15.71
CA SER A 29 -36.44 21.59 -17.02
C SER A 29 -35.07 21.23 -17.60
N MET A 30 -34.01 21.99 -17.32
CA MET A 30 -32.68 21.78 -17.89
C MET A 30 -31.76 20.95 -16.97
N ARG A 31 -32.11 20.74 -15.72
CA ARG A 31 -31.27 20.02 -14.75
C ARG A 31 -30.85 18.62 -15.19
N PRO A 32 -31.76 17.79 -15.80
CA PRO A 32 -31.35 16.44 -16.24
C PRO A 32 -30.26 16.44 -17.30
N GLU A 33 -30.29 17.43 -18.21
CA GLU A 33 -29.27 17.59 -19.26
C GLU A 33 -27.94 18.08 -18.66
N ILE A 34 -27.99 19.09 -17.82
CA ILE A 34 -26.80 19.62 -17.13
C ILE A 34 -26.14 18.54 -16.24
N LEU A 35 -26.93 17.72 -15.54
CA LEU A 35 -26.39 16.61 -14.76
C LEU A 35 -25.64 15.60 -15.65
N LYS A 36 -26.14 15.28 -16.84
CA LYS A 36 -25.44 14.43 -17.81
C LYS A 36 -24.10 15.06 -18.21
N CYS A 37 -24.09 16.37 -18.51
CA CYS A 37 -22.86 17.10 -18.85
C CYS A 37 -21.83 17.08 -17.68
N ILE A 38 -22.29 17.27 -16.45
CA ILE A 38 -21.43 17.19 -15.26
C ILE A 38 -20.79 15.81 -15.13
N HIS A 39 -21.54 14.76 -15.49
CA HIS A 39 -21.13 13.36 -15.31
C HIS A 39 -20.44 12.74 -16.54
N THR A 40 -20.29 13.44 -17.64
CA THR A 40 -19.72 12.92 -18.93
C THR A 40 -18.41 12.17 -18.76
N GLY A 41 -17.53 12.58 -17.83
CA GLY A 41 -16.22 11.96 -17.61
C GLY A 41 -16.22 10.80 -16.62
N HIS A 42 -17.35 10.41 -16.02
CA HIS A 42 -17.46 9.37 -14.98
C HIS A 42 -16.42 9.49 -13.84
N LEU A 43 -16.08 10.74 -13.45
CA LEU A 43 -14.97 11.05 -12.53
C LEU A 43 -15.27 10.79 -11.04
N GLY A 44 -16.43 10.21 -10.74
CA GLY A 44 -16.91 9.98 -9.38
C GLY A 44 -17.57 11.20 -8.74
N ILE A 45 -18.15 11.02 -7.54
CA ILE A 45 -19.03 12.02 -6.89
C ILE A 45 -18.26 13.31 -6.58
N THR A 46 -17.07 13.21 -5.97
CA THR A 46 -16.31 14.38 -5.48
C THR A 46 -15.90 15.32 -6.64
N LYS A 47 -15.35 14.75 -7.73
CA LYS A 47 -14.93 15.54 -8.89
C LYS A 47 -16.12 16.11 -9.66
N SER A 48 -17.24 15.35 -9.77
CA SER A 48 -18.47 15.83 -10.38
C SER A 48 -19.09 16.99 -9.57
N ARG A 49 -19.07 16.93 -8.24
CA ARG A 49 -19.50 18.03 -7.37
C ARG A 49 -18.60 19.27 -7.52
N ALA A 50 -17.29 19.09 -7.57
CA ALA A 50 -16.36 20.20 -7.79
C ALA A 50 -16.67 20.90 -9.12
N ARG A 51 -16.75 20.13 -10.23
CA ARG A 51 -17.09 20.64 -11.56
C ARG A 51 -18.43 21.38 -11.60
N ALA A 52 -19.45 20.85 -10.90
CA ALA A 52 -20.74 21.52 -10.83
C ALA A 52 -20.67 22.86 -10.06
N ARG A 53 -19.91 22.92 -8.97
CA ARG A 53 -19.75 24.13 -8.15
C ARG A 53 -19.06 25.27 -8.86
N ASP A 54 -18.25 24.99 -9.86
CA ASP A 54 -17.54 26.03 -10.61
C ASP A 54 -18.44 26.78 -11.60
N SER A 55 -19.56 26.19 -12.04
CA SER A 55 -20.32 26.72 -13.17
C SER A 55 -21.82 26.91 -12.90
N VAL A 56 -22.44 26.03 -12.11
CA VAL A 56 -23.91 25.98 -11.99
C VAL A 56 -24.37 25.88 -10.54
N TRP A 57 -25.63 26.28 -10.33
CA TRP A 57 -26.24 26.17 -9.01
C TRP A 57 -27.79 25.95 -9.11
N TRP A 58 -28.29 25.14 -8.21
CA TRP A 58 -29.70 25.05 -7.81
C TRP A 58 -29.80 24.40 -6.43
N PRO A 59 -30.90 24.59 -5.69
CA PRO A 59 -31.12 23.91 -4.42
C PRO A 59 -31.12 22.39 -4.60
N GLY A 60 -30.28 21.67 -3.81
CA GLY A 60 -30.17 20.21 -3.91
C GLY A 60 -29.18 19.70 -5.00
N LEU A 61 -28.43 20.58 -5.68
CA LEU A 61 -27.44 20.19 -6.69
C LEU A 61 -26.51 19.06 -6.23
N SER A 62 -25.99 19.15 -5.01
CA SER A 62 -25.05 18.15 -4.47
C SER A 62 -25.69 16.76 -4.33
N ALA A 63 -26.95 16.69 -3.91
CA ALA A 63 -27.71 15.45 -3.81
C ALA A 63 -28.04 14.88 -5.21
N ALA A 64 -28.46 15.74 -6.15
CA ALA A 64 -28.73 15.33 -7.51
C ALA A 64 -27.51 14.75 -8.23
N VAL A 65 -26.32 15.34 -8.04
CA VAL A 65 -25.06 14.80 -8.58
C VAL A 65 -24.76 13.44 -7.95
N GLN A 66 -24.92 13.29 -6.65
CA GLN A 66 -24.68 12.02 -5.96
C GLN A 66 -25.63 10.93 -6.45
N GLU A 67 -26.91 11.23 -6.55
CA GLU A 67 -27.92 10.29 -7.05
C GLU A 67 -27.61 9.82 -8.48
N MET A 68 -27.26 10.74 -9.37
CA MET A 68 -26.90 10.41 -10.74
C MET A 68 -25.68 9.50 -10.81
N VAL A 69 -24.59 9.79 -10.07
CA VAL A 69 -23.38 9.00 -10.07
C VAL A 69 -23.64 7.62 -9.46
N SER A 70 -24.44 7.51 -8.40
CA SER A 70 -24.76 6.24 -7.75
C SER A 70 -25.59 5.31 -8.63
N LYS A 71 -26.50 5.87 -9.46
CA LYS A 71 -27.32 5.12 -10.42
C LYS A 71 -26.62 4.83 -11.75
N CYS A 72 -25.41 5.31 -11.97
CA CYS A 72 -24.69 5.09 -13.22
C CYS A 72 -24.08 3.69 -13.30
N ASN A 73 -24.55 2.88 -14.24
CA ASN A 73 -24.06 1.51 -14.45
C ASN A 73 -22.56 1.45 -14.80
N THR A 74 -22.02 2.44 -15.52
CA THR A 74 -20.60 2.53 -15.86
C THR A 74 -19.78 2.77 -14.61
N CYS A 75 -20.20 3.71 -13.74
CA CYS A 75 -19.53 3.98 -12.48
C CYS A 75 -19.68 2.81 -11.50
N ALA A 76 -20.82 2.11 -11.50
CA ALA A 76 -21.04 0.94 -10.65
C ALA A 76 -20.11 -0.22 -11.02
N LYS A 77 -19.95 -0.48 -12.34
CA LYS A 77 -19.00 -1.49 -12.83
C LYS A 77 -17.54 -1.16 -12.59
N ALA A 78 -17.20 0.13 -12.61
CA ALA A 78 -15.85 0.63 -12.34
C ALA A 78 -15.57 0.87 -10.84
N ARG A 79 -16.57 0.71 -9.96
CA ARG A 79 -16.39 0.83 -8.52
C ARG A 79 -15.54 -0.35 -8.07
N GLN A 80 -14.39 -0.07 -7.46
CA GLN A 80 -13.57 -1.11 -6.83
C GLN A 80 -14.43 -1.90 -5.84
N GLU A 81 -14.29 -3.22 -5.88
CA GLU A 81 -14.93 -4.11 -4.90
C GLU A 81 -14.64 -3.60 -3.47
N GLN A 82 -15.62 -3.77 -2.59
CA GLN A 82 -15.47 -3.37 -1.18
C GLN A 82 -14.18 -3.96 -0.63
N LYS A 83 -13.33 -3.12 -0.08
CA LYS A 83 -12.10 -3.56 0.57
C LYS A 83 -12.49 -4.44 1.76
N GLU A 84 -12.00 -5.66 1.78
CA GLU A 84 -12.21 -6.52 2.94
C GLU A 84 -11.42 -6.01 4.15
N PRO A 85 -11.90 -6.25 5.39
CA PRO A 85 -11.21 -5.84 6.60
C PRO A 85 -9.77 -6.33 6.62
N LEU A 86 -8.86 -5.49 7.10
CA LEU A 86 -7.47 -5.85 7.28
C LEU A 86 -7.36 -6.87 8.41
N MET A 87 -6.85 -8.05 8.09
CA MET A 87 -6.39 -9.00 9.11
C MET A 87 -4.88 -8.83 9.27
N SER A 88 -4.48 -8.25 10.39
CA SER A 88 -3.07 -8.07 10.70
C SER A 88 -2.39 -9.42 10.90
N SER A 89 -1.35 -9.71 10.12
CA SER A 89 -0.51 -10.88 10.40
C SER A 89 0.33 -10.61 11.66
N SER A 90 0.50 -11.62 12.53
CA SER A 90 1.38 -11.52 13.69
C SER A 90 2.79 -11.07 13.29
N PHE A 91 3.46 -10.29 14.16
CA PHE A 91 4.87 -10.00 13.97
C PHE A 91 5.69 -11.29 14.14
N PRO A 92 6.72 -11.57 13.31
CA PRO A 92 7.57 -12.74 13.50
C PRO A 92 8.21 -12.77 14.89
N SER A 93 8.41 -13.94 15.45
CA SER A 93 8.97 -14.10 16.80
C SER A 93 10.51 -14.05 16.80
N ARG A 94 11.13 -14.35 15.66
CA ARG A 94 12.58 -14.40 15.47
C ARG A 94 13.00 -13.89 14.09
N PRO A 95 14.27 -13.46 13.95
CA PRO A 95 14.83 -13.15 12.64
C PRO A 95 14.75 -14.35 11.70
N TRP A 96 14.50 -14.06 10.41
CA TRP A 96 14.44 -15.06 9.33
C TRP A 96 13.36 -16.14 9.48
N GLU A 97 12.36 -15.91 10.36
CA GLU A 97 11.17 -16.76 10.48
C GLU A 97 10.26 -16.61 9.27
N ARG A 98 10.01 -15.34 8.90
CA ARG A 98 9.13 -14.99 7.79
C ARG A 98 9.82 -14.01 6.88
N ILE A 99 9.96 -14.40 5.62
CA ILE A 99 10.55 -13.56 4.58
C ILE A 99 9.54 -13.23 3.51
N GLY A 100 9.64 -12.01 2.97
CA GLY A 100 8.95 -11.60 1.75
C GLY A 100 9.90 -11.65 0.58
N MET A 101 9.43 -12.01 -0.60
CA MET A 101 10.21 -11.92 -1.81
C MET A 101 9.41 -11.31 -2.95
N ASP A 102 10.11 -10.64 -3.85
CA ASP A 102 9.54 -10.01 -5.02
C ASP A 102 10.58 -9.96 -6.15
N LEU A 103 10.08 -9.98 -7.38
CA LEU A 103 10.90 -9.84 -8.58
C LEU A 103 10.66 -8.47 -9.19
N PHE A 104 11.71 -7.74 -9.47
CA PHE A 104 11.57 -6.43 -10.10
C PHE A 104 12.58 -6.21 -11.21
N ASP A 105 12.19 -5.45 -12.22
CA ASP A 105 13.08 -4.94 -13.25
C ASP A 105 13.66 -3.58 -12.84
N PHE A 106 14.96 -3.43 -13.09
CA PHE A 106 15.64 -2.15 -12.98
C PHE A 106 16.72 -2.03 -14.07
N GLN A 107 16.56 -1.04 -14.95
CA GLN A 107 17.47 -0.77 -16.08
C GLN A 107 17.70 -2.01 -16.98
N GLY A 108 16.62 -2.74 -17.31
CA GLY A 108 16.67 -3.92 -18.15
C GLY A 108 17.36 -5.14 -17.52
N LYS A 109 17.59 -5.10 -16.20
CA LYS A 109 18.13 -6.21 -15.41
C LYS A 109 17.09 -6.64 -14.38
N ILE A 110 16.97 -7.95 -14.22
CA ILE A 110 16.00 -8.53 -13.29
C ILE A 110 16.68 -8.82 -11.97
N TYR A 111 15.99 -8.51 -10.90
CA TYR A 111 16.46 -8.71 -9.53
C TYR A 111 15.45 -9.50 -8.72
N LEU A 112 15.93 -10.40 -7.89
CA LEU A 112 15.22 -10.98 -6.77
C LEU A 112 15.51 -10.15 -5.53
N LEU A 113 14.47 -9.64 -4.90
CA LEU A 113 14.51 -9.06 -3.58
C LEU A 113 14.00 -10.08 -2.58
N VAL A 114 14.70 -10.21 -1.46
CA VAL A 114 14.23 -10.92 -0.27
C VAL A 114 14.33 -9.98 0.91
N VAL A 115 13.28 -9.90 1.71
CA VAL A 115 13.21 -9.07 2.92
C VAL A 115 12.80 -9.91 4.12
N ASP A 116 13.57 -9.84 5.19
CA ASP A 116 13.18 -10.43 6.47
C ASP A 116 12.19 -9.51 7.19
N TYR A 117 11.02 -10.04 7.55
CA TYR A 117 9.94 -9.26 8.17
C TYR A 117 10.23 -8.88 9.62
N TYR A 118 11.15 -9.57 10.30
CA TYR A 118 11.57 -9.22 11.64
C TYR A 118 12.59 -8.08 11.64
N SER A 119 13.68 -8.25 10.93
CA SER A 119 14.85 -7.35 10.96
C SER A 119 14.82 -6.26 9.90
N ARG A 120 13.96 -6.37 8.89
CA ARG A 120 13.98 -5.53 7.67
C ARG A 120 15.27 -5.69 6.86
N TRP A 121 16.00 -6.76 7.08
CA TRP A 121 17.17 -7.08 6.29
C TRP A 121 16.81 -7.34 4.83
N LEU A 122 17.57 -6.77 3.90
CA LEU A 122 17.35 -6.88 2.47
C LEU A 122 18.45 -7.69 1.81
N GLU A 123 18.07 -8.67 0.99
CA GLU A 123 18.95 -9.32 0.02
C GLU A 123 18.49 -8.91 -1.38
N ILE A 124 19.42 -8.37 -2.18
CA ILE A 124 19.16 -7.96 -3.56
C ILE A 124 20.11 -8.77 -4.45
N LYS A 125 19.56 -9.69 -5.22
CA LYS A 125 20.34 -10.58 -6.09
C LYS A 125 19.92 -10.40 -7.54
N ARG A 126 20.90 -10.18 -8.42
CA ARG A 126 20.64 -10.12 -9.86
C ARG A 126 20.33 -11.51 -10.40
N LEU A 127 19.28 -11.63 -11.18
CA LEU A 127 18.89 -12.84 -11.90
C LEU A 127 19.38 -12.79 -13.35
N ASN A 128 19.92 -13.90 -13.84
CA ASN A 128 20.27 -14.04 -15.25
C ASN A 128 19.04 -14.33 -16.12
N SER A 129 18.02 -15.00 -15.55
CA SER A 129 16.72 -15.22 -16.18
C SER A 129 15.62 -15.39 -15.12
N GLN A 130 14.35 -15.11 -15.47
CA GLN A 130 13.17 -15.25 -14.59
C GLN A 130 12.67 -16.69 -14.49
N THR A 131 13.52 -17.69 -14.55
CA THR A 131 13.11 -19.08 -14.40
C THR A 131 13.02 -19.48 -12.92
N SER A 132 12.08 -20.39 -12.61
CA SER A 132 11.96 -20.97 -11.26
C SER A 132 13.28 -21.55 -10.77
N GLY A 133 14.06 -22.21 -11.66
CA GLY A 133 15.35 -22.80 -11.30
C GLY A 133 16.36 -21.77 -10.81
N ASN A 134 16.46 -20.60 -11.45
CA ASN A 134 17.37 -19.53 -11.03
C ASN A 134 16.95 -18.92 -9.69
N VAL A 135 15.65 -18.69 -9.50
CA VAL A 135 15.14 -18.21 -8.21
C VAL A 135 15.44 -19.22 -7.10
N ILE A 136 15.19 -20.50 -7.32
CA ILE A 136 15.47 -21.59 -6.38
C ILE A 136 16.97 -21.65 -6.03
N ASN A 137 17.86 -21.51 -7.01
CA ASN A 137 19.30 -21.55 -6.75
C ASN A 137 19.77 -20.38 -5.87
N ILE A 138 19.25 -19.17 -6.11
CA ILE A 138 19.55 -18.01 -5.25
C ILE A 138 18.98 -18.21 -3.84
N LEU A 139 17.75 -18.72 -3.72
CA LEU A 139 17.19 -19.01 -2.40
C LEU A 139 18.00 -20.06 -1.64
N LYS A 140 18.52 -21.09 -2.31
CA LYS A 140 19.42 -22.07 -1.68
C LYS A 140 20.71 -21.42 -1.17
N GLU A 141 21.29 -20.48 -1.94
CA GLU A 141 22.45 -19.69 -1.50
C GLU A 141 22.12 -18.89 -0.23
N LEU A 142 20.97 -18.19 -0.22
CA LEU A 142 20.54 -17.42 0.94
C LEU A 142 20.25 -18.31 2.15
N PHE A 143 19.62 -19.47 1.94
CA PHE A 143 19.34 -20.42 3.02
C PHE A 143 20.60 -21.04 3.62
N SER A 144 21.65 -21.21 2.82
CA SER A 144 22.95 -21.67 3.34
C SER A 144 23.60 -20.63 4.26
N THR A 145 23.24 -19.34 4.13
CA THR A 145 23.80 -18.25 4.94
C THR A 145 22.94 -17.93 6.16
N HIS A 146 21.62 -17.87 5.97
CA HIS A 146 20.68 -17.38 6.98
C HIS A 146 19.83 -18.48 7.64
N GLY A 147 19.86 -19.69 7.09
CA GLY A 147 18.95 -20.77 7.46
C GLY A 147 17.68 -20.80 6.58
N ILE A 148 16.87 -21.85 6.77
CA ILE A 148 15.60 -22.01 6.07
C ILE A 148 14.53 -21.24 6.86
N PRO A 149 13.72 -20.35 6.22
CA PRO A 149 12.62 -19.67 6.90
C PRO A 149 11.44 -20.62 7.10
N ASP A 150 10.55 -20.31 8.04
CA ASP A 150 9.31 -21.08 8.19
C ASP A 150 8.29 -20.72 7.10
N ILE A 151 8.23 -19.43 6.73
CA ILE A 151 7.24 -18.91 5.79
C ILE A 151 7.90 -17.98 4.77
N ILE A 152 7.59 -18.22 3.51
CA ILE A 152 7.93 -17.32 2.40
C ILE A 152 6.63 -16.71 1.85
N ILE A 153 6.59 -15.39 1.76
CA ILE A 153 5.48 -14.64 1.15
C ILE A 153 5.94 -14.05 -0.17
N SER A 154 5.19 -14.25 -1.24
CA SER A 154 5.46 -13.66 -2.54
C SER A 154 4.18 -13.26 -3.27
N ASP A 155 4.32 -12.61 -4.41
CA ASP A 155 3.25 -12.53 -5.39
C ASP A 155 2.98 -13.90 -6.05
N ASN A 156 1.95 -13.97 -6.88
CA ASN A 156 1.58 -15.17 -7.62
C ASN A 156 2.22 -15.22 -9.02
N GLY A 157 3.49 -14.76 -9.14
CA GLY A 157 4.22 -14.82 -10.40
C GLY A 157 4.39 -16.26 -10.92
N PRO A 158 4.36 -16.49 -12.24
CA PRO A 158 4.37 -17.84 -12.81
C PRO A 158 5.58 -18.66 -12.38
N GLN A 159 6.73 -18.05 -12.16
CA GLN A 159 7.96 -18.71 -11.68
C GLN A 159 7.84 -19.21 -10.24
N LEU A 160 7.01 -18.56 -9.42
CA LEU A 160 6.81 -18.86 -8.00
C LEU A 160 5.59 -19.78 -7.79
N ALA A 161 4.63 -19.74 -8.71
CA ALA A 161 3.49 -20.65 -8.74
C ALA A 161 3.80 -22.01 -9.41
N SER A 162 5.05 -22.25 -9.83
CA SER A 162 5.45 -23.45 -10.55
C SER A 162 5.50 -24.69 -9.66
N GLU A 163 5.32 -25.89 -10.29
CA GLU A 163 5.48 -27.17 -9.61
C GLU A 163 6.88 -27.34 -9.03
N ALA A 164 7.92 -26.88 -9.76
CA ALA A 164 9.30 -26.90 -9.31
C ALA A 164 9.48 -26.14 -7.99
N PHE A 165 8.85 -24.96 -7.84
CA PHE A 165 8.91 -24.16 -6.61
C PHE A 165 8.15 -24.86 -5.47
N SER A 166 6.98 -25.44 -5.76
CA SER A 166 6.21 -26.22 -4.77
C SER A 166 7.00 -27.44 -4.26
N LYS A 167 7.70 -28.15 -5.16
CA LYS A 167 8.56 -29.28 -4.80
C LYS A 167 9.74 -28.82 -3.93
N PHE A 168 10.34 -27.67 -4.27
CA PHE A 168 11.41 -27.06 -3.50
C PHE A 168 10.95 -26.71 -2.08
N ALA A 169 9.78 -26.09 -1.94
CA ALA A 169 9.21 -25.76 -0.64
C ALA A 169 9.02 -27.00 0.25
N LYS A 170 8.45 -28.07 -0.32
CA LYS A 170 8.28 -29.37 0.38
C LYS A 170 9.61 -29.99 0.78
N THR A 171 10.60 -29.97 -0.13
CA THR A 171 11.91 -30.58 0.14
C THR A 171 12.69 -29.86 1.23
N TYR A 172 12.59 -28.53 1.28
CA TYR A 172 13.28 -27.70 2.27
C TYR A 172 12.45 -27.45 3.54
N GLY A 173 11.17 -27.83 3.56
CA GLY A 173 10.33 -27.79 4.76
C GLY A 173 9.82 -26.41 5.13
N PHE A 174 9.63 -25.49 4.16
CA PHE A 174 9.03 -24.19 4.42
C PHE A 174 7.63 -24.04 3.79
N THR A 175 6.82 -23.17 4.33
CA THR A 175 5.49 -22.84 3.79
C THR A 175 5.61 -21.68 2.81
N HIS A 176 5.11 -21.86 1.59
CA HIS A 176 4.99 -20.79 0.61
C HIS A 176 3.56 -20.24 0.59
N THR A 177 3.41 -18.95 0.84
CA THR A 177 2.12 -18.25 0.82
C THR A 177 2.17 -17.20 -0.28
N THR A 178 1.23 -17.28 -1.23
CA THR A 178 1.09 -16.26 -2.27
C THR A 178 0.06 -15.23 -1.85
N SER A 179 0.39 -13.94 -2.03
CA SER A 179 -0.62 -12.89 -1.94
C SER A 179 -1.57 -13.00 -3.13
N SER A 180 -2.87 -13.14 -2.87
CA SER A 180 -3.85 -13.11 -3.96
C SER A 180 -4.08 -11.67 -4.42
N ALA A 181 -4.51 -11.49 -5.68
CA ALA A 181 -4.90 -10.18 -6.21
C ALA A 181 -6.02 -9.51 -5.39
N ARG A 182 -6.80 -10.29 -4.63
CA ARG A 182 -7.85 -9.81 -3.71
C ARG A 182 -7.32 -9.42 -2.33
N TYR A 183 -6.13 -9.93 -1.94
CA TYR A 183 -5.50 -9.63 -0.65
C TYR A 183 -4.03 -9.22 -0.84
N PRO A 184 -3.75 -8.00 -1.35
CA PRO A 184 -2.38 -7.55 -1.62
C PRO A 184 -1.58 -7.26 -0.34
N GLN A 185 -2.23 -7.20 0.82
CA GLN A 185 -1.63 -6.72 2.06
C GLN A 185 -0.52 -7.58 2.68
N PRO A 186 -0.51 -8.93 2.56
CA PRO A 186 0.60 -9.74 3.06
C PRO A 186 1.95 -9.36 2.45
N ASN A 187 1.97 -8.82 1.21
CA ASN A 187 3.21 -8.46 0.50
C ASN A 187 3.60 -6.98 0.61
N GLY A 188 2.87 -6.16 1.34
CA GLY A 188 3.14 -4.70 1.47
C GLY A 188 4.53 -4.38 2.06
N GLU A 189 5.15 -5.28 2.82
CA GLU A 189 6.54 -5.15 3.26
C GLU A 189 7.52 -5.35 2.10
N ALA A 190 7.31 -6.37 1.27
CA ALA A 190 8.14 -6.61 0.09
C ALA A 190 8.01 -5.48 -0.93
N GLU A 191 6.81 -4.95 -1.16
CA GLU A 191 6.60 -3.79 -2.04
C GLU A 191 7.35 -2.54 -1.56
N ARG A 192 7.33 -2.25 -0.25
CA ARG A 192 8.13 -1.17 0.34
C ARG A 192 9.62 -1.43 0.20
N ALA A 193 10.05 -2.67 0.39
CA ALA A 193 11.43 -3.09 0.24
C ALA A 193 11.92 -2.95 -1.21
N VAL A 194 11.07 -3.25 -2.22
CA VAL A 194 11.37 -3.00 -3.65
C VAL A 194 11.63 -1.53 -3.92
N ARG A 195 10.84 -0.63 -3.35
CA ARG A 195 11.07 0.82 -3.49
C ARG A 195 12.43 1.20 -2.92
N THR A 196 12.77 0.71 -1.74
CA THR A 196 14.08 0.94 -1.09
C THR A 196 15.22 0.35 -1.94
N ALA A 197 15.06 -0.87 -2.46
CA ALA A 197 16.05 -1.51 -3.32
C ALA A 197 16.29 -0.71 -4.61
N LYS A 198 15.23 -0.26 -5.28
CA LYS A 198 15.34 0.60 -6.48
C LYS A 198 16.04 1.92 -6.16
N ASP A 199 15.79 2.51 -5.01
CA ASP A 199 16.47 3.73 -4.57
C ASP A 199 17.96 3.50 -4.31
N ILE A 200 18.33 2.38 -3.69
CA ILE A 200 19.72 1.96 -3.47
C ILE A 200 20.45 1.81 -4.82
N LEU A 201 19.83 1.10 -5.77
CA LEU A 201 20.41 0.86 -7.09
C LEU A 201 20.52 2.11 -7.95
N LYS A 202 19.56 3.05 -7.83
CA LYS A 202 19.48 4.27 -8.65
C LYS A 202 20.41 5.38 -8.18
N LYS A 203 20.51 5.56 -6.86
CA LYS A 203 21.13 6.76 -6.28
C LYS A 203 22.63 6.60 -5.98
N ASN A 204 23.16 5.38 -6.09
CA ASN A 204 24.53 5.10 -5.67
C ASN A 204 25.36 4.48 -6.80
N GLN A 205 26.63 4.89 -6.88
CA GLN A 205 27.60 4.30 -7.82
C GLN A 205 27.99 2.87 -7.39
N ASP A 206 28.10 2.64 -6.08
CA ASP A 206 28.36 1.32 -5.48
C ASP A 206 27.11 0.87 -4.68
N PRO A 207 26.28 -0.01 -5.28
CA PRO A 207 25.10 -0.53 -4.61
C PRO A 207 25.41 -1.36 -3.35
N TYR A 208 26.59 -1.98 -3.28
CA TYR A 208 26.99 -2.82 -2.14
C TYR A 208 27.30 -1.97 -0.90
N LEU A 209 28.00 -0.86 -1.09
CA LEU A 209 28.22 0.11 -0.01
C LEU A 209 26.92 0.77 0.44
N ALA A 210 26.01 1.06 -0.49
CA ALA A 210 24.71 1.60 -0.16
C ALA A 210 23.84 0.58 0.61
N LEU A 211 23.88 -0.70 0.24
CA LEU A 211 23.19 -1.76 0.96
C LEU A 211 23.81 -1.97 2.37
N LEU A 212 25.13 -1.93 2.49
CA LEU A 212 25.81 -1.95 3.78
C LEU A 212 25.38 -0.76 4.68
N SER A 213 25.28 0.41 4.08
CA SER A 213 24.77 1.61 4.78
C SER A 213 23.35 1.42 5.28
N TYR A 214 22.47 0.89 4.43
CA TYR A 214 21.09 0.55 4.82
C TYR A 214 21.06 -0.45 5.98
N HIS A 215 21.83 -1.55 5.89
CA HIS A 215 21.88 -2.57 6.93
C HIS A 215 22.40 -2.06 8.28
N SER A 216 23.20 -1.01 8.28
CA SER A 216 23.79 -0.41 9.49
C SER A 216 23.07 0.81 10.01
N THR A 217 22.09 1.35 9.25
CA THR A 217 21.32 2.53 9.66
C THR A 217 20.19 2.13 10.62
N PRO A 218 20.08 2.79 11.80
CA PRO A 218 18.98 2.52 12.72
C PRO A 218 17.60 2.77 12.09
N LEU A 219 16.68 1.86 12.29
CA LEU A 219 15.27 1.99 11.96
C LEU A 219 14.55 2.89 12.98
N GLN A 220 13.26 3.15 12.78
CA GLN A 220 12.45 3.94 13.72
C GLN A 220 12.40 3.37 15.15
N ASN A 221 12.62 2.07 15.29
CA ASN A 221 12.71 1.39 16.58
C ASN A 221 14.06 1.59 17.30
N GLY A 222 15.03 2.27 16.65
CA GLY A 222 16.35 2.58 17.19
C GLY A 222 17.42 1.51 16.95
N LEU A 223 17.07 0.34 16.42
CA LEU A 223 18.01 -0.73 16.07
C LEU A 223 18.16 -0.83 14.54
N SER A 224 19.37 -1.15 14.09
CA SER A 224 19.62 -1.38 12.66
C SER A 224 19.21 -2.79 12.23
N PRO A 225 18.95 -3.03 10.92
CA PRO A 225 18.69 -4.37 10.41
C PRO A 225 19.75 -5.40 10.82
N SER A 226 21.01 -5.00 10.84
CA SER A 226 22.11 -5.88 11.28
C SER A 226 22.04 -6.24 12.76
N GLN A 227 21.64 -5.29 13.62
CA GLN A 227 21.46 -5.58 15.05
C GLN A 227 20.26 -6.50 15.29
N LEU A 228 19.19 -6.31 14.53
CA LEU A 228 17.99 -7.16 14.61
C LEU A 228 18.23 -8.57 14.08
N LEU A 229 19.03 -8.73 12.99
CA LEU A 229 19.29 -10.03 12.38
C LEU A 229 20.43 -10.77 13.08
N MET A 230 21.53 -10.07 13.40
CA MET A 230 22.80 -10.68 13.81
C MET A 230 23.21 -10.36 15.26
N GLY A 231 22.44 -9.55 15.98
CA GLY A 231 22.76 -9.12 17.35
C GLY A 231 23.98 -8.19 17.45
N ARG A 232 24.50 -7.65 16.35
CA ARG A 232 25.69 -6.79 16.35
C ARG A 232 25.63 -5.69 15.30
N ARG A 233 26.43 -4.65 15.48
CA ARG A 233 26.68 -3.62 14.48
C ARG A 233 27.67 -4.12 13.43
N LEU A 234 27.52 -3.61 12.20
CA LEU A 234 28.47 -3.82 11.12
C LEU A 234 29.51 -2.70 11.12
N LYS A 235 30.75 -3.04 10.80
CA LYS A 235 31.78 -2.06 10.48
C LYS A 235 31.46 -1.46 9.10
N THR A 236 31.40 -0.15 9.04
CA THR A 236 31.20 0.63 7.81
C THR A 236 32.44 1.51 7.56
N GLN A 237 32.35 2.40 6.56
CA GLN A 237 33.38 3.41 6.32
C GLN A 237 33.41 4.51 7.40
N LEU A 238 32.34 4.64 8.20
CA LEU A 238 32.32 5.59 9.31
C LEU A 238 33.23 5.09 10.45
N PRO A 239 34.03 5.96 11.07
CA PRO A 239 34.85 5.59 12.23
C PRO A 239 33.95 5.20 13.40
N VAL A 240 34.22 4.06 14.00
CA VAL A 240 33.51 3.52 15.15
C VAL A 240 34.48 2.92 16.16
N LEU A 241 34.14 3.00 17.43
CA LEU A 241 34.94 2.34 18.48
C LEU A 241 34.80 0.81 18.33
N PRO A 242 35.92 0.05 18.32
CA PRO A 242 35.87 -1.42 18.14
C PRO A 242 34.98 -2.12 19.18
N VAL A 243 34.88 -1.61 20.38
CA VAL A 243 34.02 -2.16 21.44
C VAL A 243 32.55 -2.17 21.04
N THR A 244 32.09 -1.21 20.20
CA THR A 244 30.69 -1.11 19.75
C THR A 244 30.33 -2.14 18.68
N LEU A 245 31.31 -2.80 18.06
CA LEU A 245 31.12 -3.86 17.06
C LEU A 245 30.98 -5.25 17.69
N LYS A 246 31.29 -5.39 18.99
CA LYS A 246 31.10 -6.65 19.71
C LYS A 246 29.60 -6.96 19.83
N PRO A 247 29.20 -8.25 19.78
CA PRO A 247 27.85 -8.63 20.09
C PRO A 247 27.43 -8.10 21.46
N LYS A 248 26.20 -7.62 21.55
CA LYS A 248 25.58 -7.14 22.79
C LYS A 248 24.34 -7.96 23.08
N ASP A 249 24.04 -8.10 24.37
CA ASP A 249 22.72 -8.59 24.75
C ASP A 249 21.70 -7.48 24.47
N LEU A 250 20.84 -7.73 23.49
CA LEU A 250 19.79 -6.84 23.03
C LEU A 250 18.39 -7.33 23.50
N THR A 251 18.31 -8.29 24.42
CA THR A 251 17.06 -8.95 24.80
C THR A 251 15.99 -7.94 25.24
N SER A 252 16.39 -6.96 26.06
CA SER A 252 15.44 -5.93 26.55
C SER A 252 14.98 -4.97 25.45
N GLU A 253 15.88 -4.60 24.55
CA GLU A 253 15.57 -3.74 23.39
C GLU A 253 14.69 -4.48 22.39
N LEU A 254 14.98 -5.74 22.10
CA LEU A 254 14.19 -6.58 21.21
C LEU A 254 12.75 -6.78 21.72
N ALA A 255 12.57 -7.02 23.02
CA ALA A 255 11.24 -7.11 23.62
C ALA A 255 10.42 -5.81 23.39
N LYS A 256 11.06 -4.64 23.54
CA LYS A 256 10.41 -3.34 23.27
C LYS A 256 10.08 -3.17 21.78
N VAL A 257 10.95 -3.64 20.88
CA VAL A 257 10.70 -3.60 19.42
C VAL A 257 9.47 -4.43 19.08
N VAL A 258 9.40 -5.68 19.54
CA VAL A 258 8.26 -6.58 19.30
C VAL A 258 6.96 -5.95 19.80
N SER A 259 6.94 -5.46 21.03
CA SER A 259 5.75 -4.82 21.63
C SER A 259 5.28 -3.57 20.83
N ARG A 260 6.22 -2.75 20.35
CA ARG A 260 5.91 -1.57 19.52
C ARG A 260 5.36 -1.97 18.15
N GLU A 261 5.97 -2.94 17.49
CA GLU A 261 5.53 -3.43 16.18
C GLU A 261 4.12 -4.06 16.25
N GLU A 262 3.83 -4.85 17.29
CA GLU A 262 2.50 -5.39 17.50
C GLU A 262 1.47 -4.30 17.76
N SER A 263 1.82 -3.30 18.57
CA SER A 263 0.94 -2.17 18.86
C SER A 263 0.67 -1.35 17.60
N TYR A 264 1.69 -1.11 16.79
CA TYR A 264 1.57 -0.39 15.52
C TYR A 264 0.68 -1.14 14.52
N ARG A 265 0.86 -2.46 14.38
CA ARG A 265 0.04 -3.30 13.50
C ARG A 265 -1.42 -3.30 13.93
N LYS A 266 -1.70 -3.45 15.23
CA LYS A 266 -3.06 -3.34 15.78
C LYS A 266 -3.69 -1.96 15.54
N ALA A 267 -2.90 -0.89 15.65
CA ALA A 267 -3.37 0.46 15.36
C ALA A 267 -3.70 0.63 13.86
N GLN A 268 -2.83 0.15 12.97
CA GLN A 268 -3.09 0.15 11.52
C GLN A 268 -4.36 -0.62 11.15
N GLU A 269 -4.54 -1.80 11.71
CA GLU A 269 -5.73 -2.64 11.51
C GLU A 269 -6.99 -1.90 11.94
N ARG A 270 -6.99 -1.31 13.14
CA ARG A 270 -8.14 -0.54 13.65
C ARG A 270 -8.46 0.66 12.76
N THR A 271 -7.45 1.44 12.39
CA THR A 271 -7.64 2.63 11.55
C THR A 271 -8.18 2.26 10.17
N PHE A 272 -7.66 1.21 9.56
CA PHE A 272 -8.09 0.73 8.25
C PHE A 272 -9.53 0.21 8.30
N ASN A 273 -9.87 -0.63 9.30
CA ASN A 273 -11.20 -1.20 9.47
C ASN A 273 -12.25 -0.11 9.79
N GLN A 274 -11.89 0.88 10.61
CA GLN A 274 -12.74 2.05 10.85
C GLN A 274 -13.01 2.86 9.58
N CYS A 275 -12.00 3.05 8.72
CA CYS A 275 -12.19 3.72 7.43
C CYS A 275 -13.17 2.94 6.54
N ILE A 276 -13.06 1.61 6.49
CA ILE A 276 -14.00 0.75 5.74
C ILE A 276 -15.41 0.83 6.32
N GLU A 277 -15.55 0.75 7.65
CA GLU A 277 -16.86 0.89 8.31
C GLU A 277 -17.50 2.23 8.04
N GLN A 278 -16.72 3.33 8.06
CA GLN A 278 -17.22 4.66 7.72
C GLN A 278 -17.62 4.78 6.25
N GLU A 279 -16.84 4.24 5.32
CA GLU A 279 -17.20 4.16 3.90
C GLU A 279 -18.48 3.33 3.69
N ASN A 280 -18.63 2.21 4.40
CA ASN A 280 -19.81 1.35 4.36
C ASN A 280 -21.03 1.99 5.04
N CYS A 281 -20.87 2.63 6.21
CA CYS A 281 -21.95 3.36 6.88
C CYS A 281 -22.45 4.55 6.07
N GLN A 282 -21.56 5.26 5.38
CA GLN A 282 -21.95 6.33 4.46
C GLN A 282 -22.72 5.79 3.25
N SER A 283 -22.38 4.61 2.75
CA SER A 283 -23.13 3.96 1.68
C SER A 283 -24.50 3.44 2.14
N LEU A 284 -24.57 2.80 3.30
CA LEU A 284 -25.82 2.28 3.90
C LEU A 284 -26.78 3.37 4.38
N SER A 285 -26.26 4.46 4.98
CA SER A 285 -27.08 5.59 5.40
C SER A 285 -27.69 6.35 4.21
N LEU A 286 -27.13 6.16 3.02
CA LEU A 286 -27.67 6.68 1.78
C LEU A 286 -28.75 5.76 1.20
N GLU A 287 -28.64 4.45 1.37
CA GLU A 287 -29.69 3.50 0.98
C GLU A 287 -30.94 3.60 1.85
N MET A 288 -30.80 3.79 3.18
CA MET A 288 -31.92 3.90 4.12
C MET A 288 -32.63 5.27 4.10
N LYS A 289 -32.05 6.33 3.52
CA LYS A 289 -32.72 7.63 3.35
C LYS A 289 -33.57 7.75 2.10
N PHE A 290 -33.60 6.73 1.26
CA PHE A 290 -34.24 6.72 -0.05
C PHE A 290 -35.05 5.44 -0.34
N GLY A 291 -35.32 4.61 0.69
CA GLY A 291 -36.27 3.52 0.66
C GLY A 291 -37.71 3.96 1.02
#